data_82a35a4c91af75189f0217b279fb7692
#
_entry.id   82a35a4c91af75189f0217b279fb7692
#
_cell.length_a   1.000
_cell.length_b   1.000
_cell.length_c   1.000
_cell.angle_alpha   90.00
_cell.angle_beta   90.00
_cell.angle_gamma   90.00
#
_symmetry.space_group_name_H-M   'P 1'
#
loop_
_entity.id
_entity.type
_entity.pdbx_description
1 polymer ?
#
loop_
_entity_poly.entity_id
_entity_poly.type
_entity_poly.pdbx_seq_one_letter_code
_entity_poly.pdbx_strand_id
1 'polypeptide(L)'
;APPAIALVPVADAVRGSRVLLYAQDVHWEERGAYTSQLSAVMLRGVAVGAIVGHSEVRRDQGDDDERVARKLARALAVGLRPILCVGESEAEWAAGETEAVVRRQIDLDIALAERGDLAHLVVAYEPIWAIGTGRPATGAHASEAARVIRAALARAGLDAEAIPILYGGSVSASSVGEFAAAEGIDGALVGGASLGIEEFRAIVSAFR
;
A
#
# COMPACT_ATOMS: atom_id res chain seq x y z
N ALA A 1 -6.95 -5.70 -5.97
CA ALA A 1 -7.07 -4.33 -6.55
C ALA A 1 -7.08 -4.41 -8.08
N PRO A 2 -8.21 -4.67 -8.74
CA PRO A 2 -8.32 -4.71 -10.20
C PRO A 2 -8.34 -3.30 -10.80
N PRO A 3 -8.13 -3.16 -12.14
CA PRO A 3 -8.34 -1.89 -12.82
C PRO A 3 -9.74 -1.32 -12.59
N ALA A 4 -9.89 -0.01 -12.62
CA ALA A 4 -11.14 0.69 -12.31
C ALA A 4 -12.36 0.16 -13.08
N ILE A 5 -12.19 -0.17 -14.39
CA ILE A 5 -13.24 -0.73 -15.23
C ILE A 5 -13.74 -2.11 -14.76
N ALA A 6 -12.95 -2.84 -13.98
CA ALA A 6 -13.29 -4.17 -13.48
C ALA A 6 -13.79 -4.17 -12.02
N LEU A 7 -13.84 -3.02 -11.34
CA LEU A 7 -14.25 -2.97 -9.93
C LEU A 7 -15.63 -3.57 -9.69
N VAL A 8 -16.64 -3.14 -10.47
CA VAL A 8 -18.03 -3.60 -10.26
C VAL A 8 -18.19 -5.10 -10.55
N PRO A 9 -17.76 -5.64 -11.72
CA PRO A 9 -17.89 -7.08 -11.97
C PRO A 9 -17.05 -7.93 -10.99
N VAL A 10 -15.90 -7.44 -10.50
CA VAL A 10 -15.14 -8.16 -9.47
C VAL A 10 -15.84 -8.10 -8.11
N ALA A 11 -16.46 -6.97 -7.74
CA ALA A 11 -17.26 -6.87 -6.52
C ALA A 11 -18.37 -7.93 -6.50
N ASP A 12 -19.06 -8.13 -7.62
CA ASP A 12 -20.08 -9.16 -7.74
C ASP A 12 -19.50 -10.58 -7.65
N ALA A 13 -18.37 -10.82 -8.30
CA ALA A 13 -17.72 -12.13 -8.31
C ALA A 13 -17.18 -12.57 -6.93
N VAL A 14 -16.73 -11.63 -6.09
CA VAL A 14 -16.18 -11.93 -4.75
C VAL A 14 -17.21 -11.87 -3.65
N ARG A 15 -18.46 -11.55 -3.96
CA ARG A 15 -19.57 -11.42 -2.98
C ARG A 15 -19.73 -12.70 -2.15
N GLY A 16 -19.75 -12.55 -0.84
CA GLY A 16 -19.86 -13.66 0.10
C GLY A 16 -18.59 -14.47 0.33
N SER A 17 -17.49 -14.08 -0.33
CA SER A 17 -16.16 -14.65 -0.06
C SER A 17 -15.41 -13.83 1.02
N ARG A 18 -14.21 -14.29 1.41
CA ARG A 18 -13.31 -13.55 2.30
C ARG A 18 -12.40 -12.55 1.56
N VAL A 19 -12.52 -12.45 0.24
CA VAL A 19 -11.72 -11.55 -0.58
C VAL A 19 -12.23 -10.12 -0.38
N LEU A 20 -11.34 -9.22 -0.01
CA LEU A 20 -11.60 -7.79 0.11
C LEU A 20 -11.19 -7.09 -1.18
N LEU A 21 -12.10 -6.29 -1.74
CA LEU A 21 -11.86 -5.56 -2.98
C LEU A 21 -11.31 -4.17 -2.69
N TYR A 22 -10.21 -3.80 -3.34
CA TYR A 22 -9.59 -2.49 -3.27
C TYR A 22 -9.56 -1.81 -4.64
N ALA A 23 -9.62 -0.48 -4.67
CA ALA A 23 -9.28 0.30 -5.85
C ALA A 23 -7.76 0.52 -5.92
N GLN A 24 -7.22 0.75 -7.13
CA GLN A 24 -5.77 0.98 -7.33
C GLN A 24 -5.34 2.40 -6.97
N ASP A 25 -6.26 3.36 -6.95
CA ASP A 25 -6.05 4.74 -6.53
C ASP A 25 -7.40 5.39 -6.14
N VAL A 26 -7.35 6.60 -5.56
CA VAL A 26 -8.52 7.39 -5.17
C VAL A 26 -8.22 8.88 -5.26
N HIS A 27 -9.25 9.68 -5.52
CA HIS A 27 -9.14 11.15 -5.49
C HIS A 27 -9.73 11.72 -4.19
N TRP A 28 -9.14 12.82 -3.71
CA TRP A 28 -9.54 13.44 -2.43
C TRP A 28 -10.82 14.29 -2.51
N GLU A 29 -11.20 14.78 -3.69
CA GLU A 29 -12.44 15.53 -3.86
C GLU A 29 -13.64 14.60 -3.97
N GLU A 30 -14.76 15.00 -3.36
CA GLU A 30 -15.98 14.17 -3.37
C GLU A 30 -16.69 14.22 -4.72
N ARG A 31 -16.65 15.37 -5.37
CA ARG A 31 -17.34 15.66 -6.64
C ARG A 31 -16.70 16.84 -7.35
N GLY A 32 -16.89 16.94 -8.64
CA GLY A 32 -16.38 18.05 -9.43
C GLY A 32 -15.86 17.60 -10.80
N ALA A 33 -15.23 18.53 -11.51
CA ALA A 33 -14.67 18.30 -12.84
C ALA A 33 -13.25 17.72 -12.73
N TYR A 34 -13.14 16.52 -12.21
CA TYR A 34 -11.88 15.78 -12.06
C TYR A 34 -11.88 14.58 -13.03
N THR A 35 -11.73 14.87 -14.30
CA THR A 35 -11.77 13.88 -15.39
C THR A 35 -10.78 12.75 -15.13
N SER A 36 -11.22 11.51 -15.33
CA SER A 36 -10.51 10.26 -15.06
C SER A 36 -10.34 9.84 -13.59
N GLN A 37 -10.69 10.69 -12.63
CA GLN A 37 -10.51 10.39 -11.21
C GLN A 37 -11.72 9.65 -10.60
N LEU A 38 -11.43 8.74 -9.69
CA LEU A 38 -12.44 8.07 -8.86
C LEU A 38 -12.45 8.70 -7.48
N SER A 39 -13.54 9.33 -7.07
CA SER A 39 -13.63 9.86 -5.71
C SER A 39 -13.81 8.73 -4.69
N ALA A 40 -13.37 8.97 -3.45
CA ALA A 40 -13.57 8.03 -2.36
C ALA A 40 -15.07 7.72 -2.13
N VAL A 41 -15.94 8.69 -2.36
CA VAL A 41 -17.40 8.52 -2.24
C VAL A 41 -17.95 7.57 -3.30
N MET A 42 -17.42 7.57 -4.53
CA MET A 42 -17.81 6.64 -5.60
C MET A 42 -17.43 5.20 -5.27
N LEU A 43 -16.35 5.00 -4.51
CA LEU A 43 -15.86 3.66 -4.12
C LEU A 43 -16.68 3.04 -2.98
N ARG A 44 -17.41 3.85 -2.19
CA ARG A 44 -18.24 3.32 -1.10
C ARG A 44 -19.28 2.34 -1.63
N GLY A 45 -19.36 1.18 -1.00
CA GLY A 45 -20.28 0.12 -1.40
C GLY A 45 -19.82 -0.72 -2.59
N VAL A 46 -18.71 -0.36 -3.23
CA VAL A 46 -18.07 -1.16 -4.29
C VAL A 46 -16.77 -1.78 -3.79
N ALA A 47 -15.91 -1.00 -3.18
CA ALA A 47 -14.63 -1.45 -2.63
C ALA A 47 -14.57 -1.17 -1.11
N VAL A 48 -13.76 -1.95 -0.40
CA VAL A 48 -13.52 -1.75 1.04
C VAL A 48 -12.41 -0.75 1.30
N GLY A 49 -11.56 -0.47 0.30
CA GLY A 49 -10.43 0.44 0.43
C GLY A 49 -9.83 0.83 -0.91
N ALA A 50 -8.72 1.55 -0.84
CA ALA A 50 -7.94 1.96 -1.99
C ALA A 50 -6.44 1.94 -1.67
N ILE A 51 -5.60 1.70 -2.68
CA ILE A 51 -4.17 1.94 -2.60
C ILE A 51 -3.94 3.45 -2.72
N VAL A 52 -3.05 4.01 -1.91
CA VAL A 52 -2.75 5.43 -1.87
C VAL A 52 -1.23 5.62 -1.85
N GLY A 53 -0.72 6.51 -2.70
CA GLY A 53 0.71 6.84 -2.73
C GLY A 53 1.59 5.76 -3.36
N HIS A 54 1.03 4.84 -4.18
CA HIS A 54 1.82 3.84 -4.91
C HIS A 54 2.92 4.51 -5.73
N SER A 55 4.10 3.90 -5.77
CA SER A 55 5.28 4.47 -6.43
C SER A 55 5.06 4.88 -7.90
N GLU A 56 4.27 4.11 -8.64
CA GLU A 56 3.89 4.47 -10.02
C GLU A 56 3.02 5.73 -10.06
N VAL A 57 2.08 5.89 -9.11
CA VAL A 57 1.20 7.07 -9.07
C VAL A 57 2.00 8.31 -8.66
N ARG A 58 2.91 8.17 -7.70
CA ARG A 58 3.84 9.25 -7.34
C ARG A 58 4.70 9.66 -8.53
N ARG A 59 5.26 8.71 -9.26
CA ARG A 59 6.14 8.97 -10.42
C ARG A 59 5.38 9.50 -11.64
N ASP A 60 4.28 8.86 -12.02
CA ASP A 60 3.65 9.06 -13.33
C ASP A 60 2.49 10.07 -13.29
N GLN A 61 1.85 10.25 -12.12
CA GLN A 61 0.73 11.19 -11.93
C GLN A 61 1.07 12.37 -11.01
N GLY A 62 2.29 12.38 -10.45
CA GLY A 62 2.83 13.49 -9.66
C GLY A 62 2.22 13.59 -8.27
N ASP A 63 1.85 12.47 -7.65
CA ASP A 63 1.45 12.46 -6.25
C ASP A 63 2.69 12.75 -5.37
N ASP A 64 2.68 13.88 -4.71
CA ASP A 64 3.58 14.22 -3.62
C ASP A 64 2.95 13.84 -2.26
N ASP A 65 3.69 14.04 -1.17
CA ASP A 65 3.23 13.69 0.17
C ASP A 65 1.95 14.50 0.55
N GLU A 66 1.76 15.73 0.06
CA GLU A 66 0.55 16.51 0.30
C GLU A 66 -0.67 15.89 -0.38
N ARG A 67 -0.56 15.46 -1.64
CA ARG A 67 -1.65 14.80 -2.36
C ARG A 67 -1.98 13.45 -1.74
N VAL A 68 -0.97 12.70 -1.34
CA VAL A 68 -1.14 11.42 -0.64
C VAL A 68 -1.87 11.63 0.68
N ALA A 69 -1.48 12.63 1.48
CA ALA A 69 -2.17 12.98 2.73
C ALA A 69 -3.66 13.31 2.51
N ARG A 70 -3.98 14.08 1.47
CA ARG A 70 -5.37 14.42 1.11
C ARG A 70 -6.17 13.17 0.70
N LYS A 71 -5.58 12.29 -0.15
CA LYS A 71 -6.18 11.03 -0.58
C LYS A 71 -6.45 10.12 0.61
N LEU A 72 -5.44 9.94 1.48
CA LEU A 72 -5.53 9.10 2.67
C LEU A 72 -6.62 9.58 3.62
N ALA A 73 -6.59 10.86 4.00
CA ALA A 73 -7.57 11.47 4.89
C ALA A 73 -9.00 11.33 4.33
N ARG A 74 -9.19 11.59 3.03
CA ARG A 74 -10.50 11.43 2.40
C ARG A 74 -10.97 9.99 2.37
N ALA A 75 -10.11 9.03 2.05
CA ALA A 75 -10.47 7.61 2.05
C ALA A 75 -10.94 7.16 3.44
N LEU A 76 -10.18 7.51 4.47
CA LEU A 76 -10.52 7.20 5.87
C LEU A 76 -11.84 7.88 6.30
N ALA A 77 -12.02 9.18 6.02
CA ALA A 77 -13.21 9.94 6.41
C ALA A 77 -14.51 9.37 5.82
N VAL A 78 -14.46 8.65 4.70
CA VAL A 78 -15.65 7.98 4.13
C VAL A 78 -15.74 6.49 4.53
N GLY A 79 -14.89 6.02 5.43
CA GLY A 79 -14.88 4.65 5.95
C GLY A 79 -14.21 3.61 5.04
N LEU A 80 -13.37 4.05 4.09
CA LEU A 80 -12.50 3.13 3.35
C LEU A 80 -11.25 2.77 4.18
N ARG A 81 -10.67 1.62 3.90
CA ARG A 81 -9.44 1.10 4.51
C ARG A 81 -8.28 1.28 3.53
N PRO A 82 -7.49 2.35 3.62
CA PRO A 82 -6.42 2.59 2.66
C PRO A 82 -5.22 1.67 2.89
N ILE A 83 -4.52 1.35 1.78
CA ILE A 83 -3.16 0.81 1.80
C ILE A 83 -2.24 1.97 1.42
N LEU A 84 -1.51 2.51 2.39
CA LEU A 84 -0.53 3.57 2.18
C LEU A 84 0.80 2.98 1.72
N CYS A 85 1.25 3.37 0.54
CA CYS A 85 2.55 2.98 -0.01
C CYS A 85 3.63 3.99 0.35
N VAL A 86 4.72 3.51 0.94
CA VAL A 86 5.91 4.28 1.30
C VAL A 86 7.17 3.53 0.87
N GLY A 87 8.21 4.26 0.53
CA GLY A 87 9.48 3.66 0.16
C GLY A 87 10.41 4.64 -0.55
N GLU A 88 11.68 4.29 -0.58
CA GLU A 88 12.75 5.12 -1.11
C GLU A 88 13.12 4.75 -2.56
N SER A 89 13.61 5.75 -3.28
CA SER A 89 14.22 5.61 -4.60
C SER A 89 15.60 4.95 -4.53
N GLU A 90 16.14 4.53 -5.69
CA GLU A 90 17.50 3.98 -5.77
C GLU A 90 18.58 4.97 -5.29
N ALA A 91 18.42 6.25 -5.56
CA ALA A 91 19.36 7.26 -5.13
C ALA A 91 19.35 7.43 -3.59
N GLU A 92 18.18 7.48 -2.99
CA GLU A 92 18.00 7.57 -1.53
C GLU A 92 18.51 6.30 -0.82
N TRP A 93 18.22 5.13 -1.38
CA TRP A 93 18.75 3.86 -0.87
C TRP A 93 20.30 3.82 -0.91
N ALA A 94 20.89 4.19 -2.05
CA ALA A 94 22.35 4.24 -2.20
C ALA A 94 23.01 5.26 -1.27
N ALA A 95 22.30 6.32 -0.89
CA ALA A 95 22.75 7.32 0.08
C ALA A 95 22.53 6.88 1.55
N GLY A 96 21.87 5.73 1.79
CA GLY A 96 21.54 5.25 3.14
C GLY A 96 20.41 6.03 3.80
N GLU A 97 19.54 6.65 3.02
CA GLU A 97 18.47 7.55 3.49
C GLU A 97 17.11 6.86 3.71
N THR A 98 17.02 5.53 3.57
CA THR A 98 15.77 4.75 3.71
C THR A 98 14.96 5.15 4.95
N GLU A 99 15.60 5.19 6.14
CA GLU A 99 14.92 5.58 7.38
C GLU A 99 14.36 7.00 7.31
N ALA A 100 15.15 7.95 6.83
CA ALA A 100 14.73 9.35 6.75
C ALA A 100 13.56 9.55 5.79
N VAL A 101 13.59 8.87 4.63
CA VAL A 101 12.55 8.94 3.61
C VAL A 101 11.24 8.30 4.11
N VAL A 102 11.30 7.07 4.57
CA VAL A 102 10.11 6.34 5.05
C VAL A 102 9.45 7.07 6.22
N ARG A 103 10.27 7.56 7.16
CA ARG A 103 9.77 8.35 8.29
C ARG A 103 9.07 9.63 7.83
N ARG A 104 9.70 10.39 6.93
CA ARG A 104 9.13 11.62 6.37
C ARG A 104 7.80 11.35 5.68
N GLN A 105 7.73 10.33 4.82
CA GLN A 105 6.51 9.96 4.11
C GLN A 105 5.40 9.62 5.10
N ILE A 106 5.64 8.76 6.10
CA ILE A 106 4.62 8.43 7.09
C ILE A 106 4.16 9.67 7.85
N ASP A 107 5.08 10.50 8.35
CA ASP A 107 4.75 11.69 9.11
C ASP A 107 3.87 12.67 8.31
N LEU A 108 4.17 12.86 7.02
CA LEU A 108 3.43 13.78 6.14
C LEU A 108 2.13 13.16 5.60
N ASP A 109 2.18 11.92 5.18
CA ASP A 109 1.04 11.25 4.53
C ASP A 109 -0.14 11.04 5.49
N ILE A 110 0.12 10.83 6.80
CA ILE A 110 -0.95 10.68 7.80
C ILE A 110 -1.39 12.01 8.45
N ALA A 111 -0.71 13.11 8.16
CA ALA A 111 -0.87 14.38 8.89
C ALA A 111 -2.28 14.97 8.85
N LEU A 112 -3.05 14.71 7.80
CA LEU A 112 -4.41 15.22 7.61
C LEU A 112 -5.51 14.25 8.06
N ALA A 113 -5.17 13.03 8.47
CA ALA A 113 -6.11 12.01 8.90
C ALA A 113 -6.49 12.16 10.37
N GLU A 114 -7.76 11.89 10.70
CA GLU A 114 -8.20 11.79 12.09
C GLU A 114 -7.59 10.55 12.74
N ARG A 115 -7.05 10.69 13.96
CA ARG A 115 -6.32 9.61 14.65
C ARG A 115 -7.12 8.32 14.82
N GLY A 116 -8.41 8.43 15.09
CA GLY A 116 -9.29 7.28 15.26
C GLY A 116 -9.46 6.45 13.99
N ASP A 117 -9.43 7.08 12.84
CA ASP A 117 -9.59 6.44 11.54
C ASP A 117 -8.33 5.68 11.11
N LEU A 118 -7.15 6.10 11.59
CA LEU A 118 -5.87 5.46 11.29
C LEU A 118 -5.75 4.01 11.81
N ALA A 119 -6.65 3.55 12.68
CA ALA A 119 -6.75 2.15 13.08
C ALA A 119 -7.11 1.21 11.90
N HIS A 120 -7.61 1.76 10.79
CA HIS A 120 -7.93 1.01 9.57
C HIS A 120 -6.84 1.05 8.50
N LEU A 121 -5.71 1.68 8.81
CA LEU A 121 -4.56 1.79 7.91
C LEU A 121 -3.89 0.42 7.69
N VAL A 122 -3.41 0.20 6.49
CA VAL A 122 -2.42 -0.80 6.12
C VAL A 122 -1.26 -0.06 5.48
N VAL A 123 -0.02 -0.42 5.78
CA VAL A 123 1.16 0.18 5.14
C VAL A 123 1.81 -0.82 4.20
N ALA A 124 2.20 -0.39 3.01
CA ALA A 124 2.99 -1.19 2.08
C ALA A 124 4.37 -0.54 1.89
N TYR A 125 5.42 -1.28 2.18
CA TYR A 125 6.78 -0.85 1.92
C TYR A 125 7.20 -1.19 0.48
N GLU A 126 7.48 -0.19 -0.30
CA GLU A 126 7.93 -0.31 -1.69
C GLU A 126 9.41 0.08 -1.83
N PRO A 127 10.37 -0.87 -1.80
CA PRO A 127 11.74 -0.58 -2.20
C PRO A 127 11.76 -0.29 -3.71
N ILE A 128 11.61 0.99 -4.12
CA ILE A 128 11.39 1.39 -5.53
C ILE A 128 12.53 0.90 -6.42
N TRP A 129 13.75 0.86 -5.88
CA TRP A 129 14.94 0.34 -6.53
C TRP A 129 14.89 -1.16 -6.85
N ALA A 130 14.01 -1.91 -6.19
CA ALA A 130 13.83 -3.35 -6.39
C ALA A 130 12.59 -3.69 -7.25
N ILE A 131 11.72 -2.71 -7.58
CA ILE A 131 10.50 -2.95 -8.35
C ILE A 131 10.83 -3.04 -9.84
N GLY A 132 10.61 -4.21 -10.45
CA GLY A 132 10.79 -4.39 -11.90
C GLY A 132 12.24 -4.33 -12.40
N THR A 133 13.23 -4.24 -11.52
CA THR A 133 14.65 -4.11 -11.89
C THR A 133 15.39 -5.43 -12.00
N GLY A 134 14.78 -6.54 -11.58
CA GLY A 134 15.45 -7.84 -11.48
C GLY A 134 16.44 -7.95 -10.30
N ARG A 135 16.56 -6.92 -9.47
CA ARG A 135 17.34 -6.92 -8.22
C ARG A 135 16.37 -7.00 -7.03
N PRO A 136 16.07 -8.19 -6.50
CA PRO A 136 15.17 -8.31 -5.37
C PRO A 136 15.80 -7.69 -4.11
N ALA A 137 14.98 -7.04 -3.28
CA ALA A 137 15.36 -6.79 -1.90
C ALA A 137 15.44 -8.13 -1.15
N THR A 138 16.07 -8.13 0.01
CA THR A 138 16.13 -9.31 0.89
C THR A 138 15.09 -9.23 2.00
N GLY A 139 14.77 -10.36 2.63
CA GLY A 139 13.94 -10.38 3.84
C GLY A 139 14.50 -9.51 4.95
N ALA A 140 15.83 -9.41 5.07
CA ALA A 140 16.48 -8.53 6.03
C ALA A 140 16.20 -7.03 5.75
N HIS A 141 16.22 -6.61 4.48
CA HIS A 141 15.81 -5.24 4.11
C HIS A 141 14.33 -4.98 4.43
N ALA A 142 13.46 -5.97 4.15
CA ALA A 142 12.04 -5.85 4.46
C ALA A 142 11.80 -5.72 5.96
N SER A 143 12.47 -6.53 6.79
CA SER A 143 12.39 -6.44 8.25
C SER A 143 12.91 -5.11 8.80
N GLU A 144 14.01 -4.60 8.27
CA GLU A 144 14.53 -3.30 8.69
C GLU A 144 13.58 -2.16 8.33
N ALA A 145 13.00 -2.18 7.13
CA ALA A 145 11.99 -1.21 6.74
C ALA A 145 10.73 -1.31 7.61
N ALA A 146 10.27 -2.52 7.93
CA ALA A 146 9.14 -2.72 8.84
C ALA A 146 9.42 -2.13 10.23
N ARG A 147 10.63 -2.31 10.76
CA ARG A 147 11.05 -1.71 12.03
C ARG A 147 10.99 -0.18 11.99
N VAL A 148 11.46 0.43 10.89
CA VAL A 148 11.40 1.88 10.67
C VAL A 148 9.95 2.37 10.61
N ILE A 149 9.09 1.67 9.86
CA ILE A 149 7.66 1.99 9.74
C ILE A 149 6.98 1.92 11.11
N ARG A 150 7.17 0.83 11.87
CA ARG A 150 6.60 0.68 13.21
C ARG A 150 7.06 1.79 14.15
N ALA A 151 8.33 2.14 14.12
CA ALA A 151 8.87 3.24 14.93
C ALA A 151 8.24 4.60 14.56
N ALA A 152 8.00 4.86 13.27
CA ALA A 152 7.33 6.08 12.80
C ALA A 152 5.86 6.12 13.24
N LEU A 153 5.12 5.03 13.08
CA LEU A 153 3.73 4.91 13.51
C LEU A 153 3.59 5.07 15.04
N ALA A 154 4.45 4.42 15.82
CA ALA A 154 4.47 4.55 17.28
C ALA A 154 4.76 5.99 17.73
N ARG A 155 5.71 6.67 17.07
CA ARG A 155 6.00 8.10 17.34
C ARG A 155 4.81 9.00 17.02
N ALA A 156 4.01 8.67 16.00
CA ALA A 156 2.76 9.34 15.70
C ALA A 156 1.65 9.03 16.71
N GLY A 157 1.90 8.17 17.71
CA GLY A 157 0.97 7.81 18.77
C GLY A 157 -0.08 6.78 18.33
N LEU A 158 0.24 5.97 17.33
CA LEU A 158 -0.62 4.89 16.84
C LEU A 158 -0.22 3.54 17.48
N ASP A 159 -1.14 2.61 17.53
CA ASP A 159 -0.85 1.21 17.85
C ASP A 159 -0.15 0.55 16.66
N ALA A 160 1.17 0.72 16.60
CA ALA A 160 1.98 0.30 15.48
C ALA A 160 1.93 -1.22 15.25
N GLU A 161 1.72 -2.02 16.31
CA GLU A 161 1.65 -3.48 16.20
C GLU A 161 0.31 -3.95 15.59
N ALA A 162 -0.74 -3.17 15.71
CA ALA A 162 -2.05 -3.48 15.13
C ALA A 162 -2.16 -3.10 13.64
N ILE A 163 -1.25 -2.27 13.10
CA ILE A 163 -1.26 -1.83 11.70
C ILE A 163 -0.48 -2.83 10.85
N PRO A 164 -1.13 -3.55 9.89
CA PRO A 164 -0.42 -4.50 9.04
C PRO A 164 0.61 -3.80 8.12
N ILE A 165 1.76 -4.45 7.95
CA ILE A 165 2.82 -4.02 7.02
C ILE A 165 2.99 -5.05 5.92
N LEU A 166 2.82 -4.61 4.66
CA LEU A 166 2.99 -5.42 3.47
C LEU A 166 4.34 -5.13 2.82
N TYR A 167 4.97 -6.15 2.27
CA TYR A 167 6.10 -5.97 1.37
C TYR A 167 5.60 -5.71 -0.06
N GLY A 168 5.96 -4.57 -0.65
CA GLY A 168 5.52 -4.10 -1.97
C GLY A 168 6.59 -4.17 -3.06
N GLY A 169 7.73 -4.80 -2.81
CA GLY A 169 8.73 -5.06 -3.85
C GLY A 169 8.39 -6.27 -4.73
N SER A 170 9.31 -6.66 -5.59
CA SER A 170 9.13 -7.82 -6.46
C SER A 170 9.01 -9.12 -5.68
N VAL A 171 7.89 -9.83 -5.86
CA VAL A 171 7.60 -11.13 -5.22
C VAL A 171 7.21 -12.14 -6.29
N SER A 172 7.70 -13.37 -6.14
CA SER A 172 7.36 -14.54 -6.94
C SER A 172 7.05 -15.73 -6.03
N ALA A 173 6.49 -16.80 -6.58
CA ALA A 173 6.28 -18.04 -5.84
C ALA A 173 7.60 -18.61 -5.26
N SER A 174 8.74 -18.39 -5.94
CA SER A 174 10.04 -18.87 -5.48
C SER A 174 10.70 -17.98 -4.42
N SER A 175 10.37 -16.67 -4.36
CA SER A 175 10.98 -15.72 -3.43
C SER A 175 10.08 -15.39 -2.23
N VAL A 176 8.79 -15.63 -2.30
CA VAL A 176 7.81 -15.20 -1.28
C VAL A 176 8.12 -15.75 0.11
N GLY A 177 8.68 -16.97 0.21
CA GLY A 177 9.02 -17.58 1.51
C GLY A 177 10.00 -16.74 2.34
N GLU A 178 10.91 -16.02 1.68
CA GLU A 178 11.86 -15.12 2.35
C GLU A 178 11.12 -13.94 3.02
N PHE A 179 10.15 -13.35 2.33
CA PHE A 179 9.37 -12.21 2.86
C PHE A 179 8.32 -12.65 3.87
N ALA A 180 7.74 -13.85 3.70
CA ALA A 180 6.81 -14.41 4.69
C ALA A 180 7.49 -14.78 6.01
N ALA A 181 8.81 -15.03 5.99
CA ALA A 181 9.64 -15.26 7.17
C ALA A 181 10.26 -13.96 7.73
N ALA A 182 10.12 -12.84 7.04
CA ALA A 182 10.70 -11.56 7.45
C ALA A 182 9.94 -10.99 8.65
N GLU A 183 10.66 -10.68 9.73
CA GLU A 183 10.08 -10.13 10.94
C GLU A 183 9.38 -8.79 10.66
N GLY A 184 8.15 -8.65 11.14
CA GLY A 184 7.35 -7.43 11.01
C GLY A 184 6.62 -7.28 9.67
N ILE A 185 6.72 -8.27 8.75
CA ILE A 185 5.98 -8.31 7.49
C ILE A 185 4.77 -9.23 7.62
N ASP A 186 3.58 -8.68 7.38
CA ASP A 186 2.29 -9.37 7.56
C ASP A 186 1.71 -9.90 6.24
N GLY A 187 2.28 -9.52 5.10
CA GLY A 187 1.78 -9.89 3.78
C GLY A 187 2.59 -9.27 2.64
N ALA A 188 2.05 -9.34 1.43
CA ALA A 188 2.66 -8.71 0.25
C ALA A 188 1.65 -7.92 -0.58
N LEU A 189 2.08 -6.78 -1.13
CA LEU A 189 1.38 -6.05 -2.19
C LEU A 189 1.96 -6.52 -3.53
N VAL A 190 1.20 -7.38 -4.25
CA VAL A 190 1.70 -8.15 -5.38
C VAL A 190 1.30 -7.51 -6.70
N GLY A 191 2.28 -7.15 -7.54
CA GLY A 191 2.06 -6.63 -8.88
C GLY A 191 1.86 -7.72 -9.94
N GLY A 192 2.73 -7.78 -10.96
CA GLY A 192 2.61 -8.67 -12.12
C GLY A 192 2.41 -10.14 -11.83
N ALA A 193 3.00 -10.67 -10.75
CA ALA A 193 2.81 -12.06 -10.33
C ALA A 193 1.35 -12.39 -9.97
N SER A 194 0.52 -11.39 -9.67
CA SER A 194 -0.92 -11.57 -9.40
C SER A 194 -1.74 -11.94 -10.63
N LEU A 195 -1.19 -11.78 -11.84
CA LEU A 195 -1.86 -12.12 -13.11
C LEU A 195 -1.81 -13.63 -13.41
N GLY A 196 -0.90 -14.37 -12.81
CA GLY A 196 -0.80 -15.82 -12.92
C GLY A 196 -1.50 -16.51 -11.75
N ILE A 197 -2.55 -17.30 -12.01
CA ILE A 197 -3.38 -17.91 -10.96
C ILE A 197 -2.54 -18.79 -10.03
N GLU A 198 -1.71 -19.68 -10.59
CA GLU A 198 -0.88 -20.59 -9.78
C GLU A 198 0.22 -19.85 -9.03
N GLU A 199 0.84 -18.86 -9.67
CA GLU A 199 1.83 -17.98 -9.05
C GLU A 199 1.23 -17.24 -7.86
N PHE A 200 0.10 -16.56 -8.06
CA PHE A 200 -0.55 -15.81 -7.00
C PHE A 200 -1.07 -16.71 -5.87
N ARG A 201 -1.58 -17.90 -6.20
CA ARG A 201 -2.01 -18.89 -5.22
C ARG A 201 -0.85 -19.35 -4.32
N ALA A 202 0.33 -19.60 -4.91
CA ALA A 202 1.52 -19.97 -4.14
C ALA A 202 1.93 -18.83 -3.19
N ILE A 203 1.92 -17.57 -3.67
CA ILE A 203 2.23 -16.39 -2.86
C ILE A 203 1.25 -16.27 -1.68
N VAL A 204 -0.06 -16.36 -1.92
CA VAL A 204 -1.07 -16.30 -0.84
C VAL A 204 -0.90 -17.41 0.18
N SER A 205 -0.47 -18.59 -0.25
CA SER A 205 -0.28 -19.74 0.64
C SER A 205 0.92 -19.59 1.58
N ALA A 206 1.91 -18.78 1.23
CA ALA A 206 3.10 -18.56 2.04
C ALA A 206 2.84 -17.69 3.30
N PHE A 207 1.79 -16.88 3.30
CA PHE A 207 1.38 -16.02 4.42
C PHE A 207 0.24 -16.61 5.27
N ARG A 208 0.05 -17.92 5.26
CA ARG A 208 -0.99 -18.64 6.04
C ARG A 208 -0.43 -19.26 7.30
#